data_8688c40e305e5bd0f91b231090ae0654
#
_entry.id   8688c40e305e5bd0f91b231090ae0654
#
_cell.length_a   1.000
_cell.length_b   1.000
_cell.length_c   1.000
_cell.angle_alpha   90.00
_cell.angle_beta   90.00
_cell.angle_gamma   90.00
#
_symmetry.space_group_name_H-M   'P 1'
#
loop_
_entity.id
_entity.type
_entity.pdbx_description
1 polymer ?
#
loop_
_entity_poly.entity_id
_entity_poly.type
_entity_poly.pdbx_seq_one_letter_code
_entity_poly.pdbx_strand_id
1 'polypeptide(L)' 'MVNKNDFRLKRINQMLIEMAKGNFFYSLEPSDKNDNIASLIVMINMVNEEIQSSFIHQGFVST' A
#
# COMPACT_ATOMS: atom_id res chain seq x y z
N MET A 1 12.41 13.97 10.88
CA MET A 1 11.54 13.20 11.74
C MET A 1 10.09 13.23 11.25
N VAL A 2 9.42 12.14 11.39
CA VAL A 2 8.05 12.01 10.88
C VAL A 2 7.08 12.76 11.80
N ASN A 3 6.23 13.57 11.21
CA ASN A 3 5.19 14.30 11.93
C ASN A 3 4.01 13.35 12.17
N LYS A 4 3.67 13.09 13.42
CA LYS A 4 2.60 12.17 13.75
C LYS A 4 1.23 12.66 13.30
N ASN A 5 1.12 13.93 12.92
CA ASN A 5 -0.11 14.48 12.36
C ASN A 5 -0.10 14.49 10.85
N ASP A 6 0.91 13.87 10.25
CA ASP A 6 0.99 13.81 8.80
C ASP A 6 -0.14 12.96 8.25
N PHE A 7 -0.90 13.54 7.37
CA PHE A 7 -2.05 12.90 6.74
C PHE A 7 -1.68 11.62 6.02
N ARG A 8 -0.49 11.62 5.44
CA ARG A 8 -0.01 10.47 4.68
C ARG A 8 0.18 9.25 5.56
N LEU A 9 0.57 9.46 6.82
CA LEU A 9 0.74 8.36 7.76
C LEU A 9 -0.59 7.69 8.07
N LYS A 10 -1.64 8.47 8.18
CA LYS A 10 -2.97 7.92 8.41
C LYS A 10 -3.40 7.06 7.23
N ARG A 11 -3.10 7.50 6.02
CA ARG A 11 -3.46 6.76 4.82
C ARG A 11 -2.66 5.48 4.72
N ILE A 12 -1.38 5.54 5.05
CA ILE A 12 -0.54 4.34 5.06
C ILE A 12 -1.08 3.34 6.08
N ASN A 13 -1.41 3.82 7.26
CA ASN A 13 -1.95 2.95 8.29
C ASN A 13 -3.25 2.31 7.85
N GLN A 14 -4.13 3.07 7.21
CA GLN A 14 -5.39 2.55 6.71
C GLN A 14 -5.15 1.49 5.65
N MET A 15 -4.21 1.71 4.77
CA MET A 15 -3.88 0.74 3.73
C MET A 15 -3.40 -0.57 4.35
N LEU A 16 -2.54 -0.48 5.37
CA LEU A 16 -2.04 -1.67 6.03
C LEU A 16 -3.16 -2.45 6.70
N ILE A 17 -4.11 -1.73 7.30
CA ILE A 17 -5.27 -2.36 7.91
C ILE A 17 -6.10 -3.09 6.85
N GLU A 18 -6.32 -2.45 5.72
CA GLU A 18 -7.08 -3.05 4.63
C GLU A 18 -6.39 -4.30 4.09
N MET A 19 -5.09 -4.22 3.95
CA MET A 19 -4.32 -5.38 3.50
C MET A 19 -4.43 -6.54 4.49
N ALA A 20 -4.42 -6.22 5.77
CA ALA A 20 -4.57 -7.24 6.80
C ALA A 20 -5.94 -7.92 6.75
N LYS A 21 -6.94 -7.22 6.25
CA LYS A 21 -8.28 -7.77 6.06
C LYS A 21 -8.41 -8.56 4.77
N GLY A 22 -7.39 -8.54 3.93
CA GLY A 22 -7.43 -9.21 2.65
C GLY A 22 -7.85 -8.31 1.50
N ASN A 23 -8.00 -7.03 1.74
CA ASN A 23 -8.37 -6.09 0.69
C ASN A 23 -7.12 -5.50 0.06
N PHE A 24 -6.70 -6.07 -1.06
CA PHE A 24 -5.48 -5.65 -1.75
C PHE A 24 -5.76 -4.71 -2.92
N PHE A 25 -6.97 -4.20 -3.03
CA PHE A 25 -7.33 -3.29 -4.10
C PHE A 25 -7.28 -1.84 -3.67
N TYR A 26 -6.66 -1.59 -2.54
CA TYR A 26 -6.45 -0.27 -2.01
C TYR A 26 -5.11 0.24 -2.53
N SER A 27 -5.06 1.51 -2.92
CA SER A 27 -3.79 2.11 -3.34
C SER A 27 -3.70 3.52 -2.79
N LEU A 28 -2.45 3.96 -2.60
CA LEU A 28 -2.19 5.27 -2.05
C LEU A 28 -1.80 6.23 -3.16
N GLU A 29 -2.20 7.50 -2.99
CA GLU A 29 -1.82 8.53 -3.93
C GLU A 29 -0.34 8.88 -3.75
N PRO A 30 0.36 9.16 -4.85
CA PRO A 30 1.75 9.60 -4.75
C PRO A 30 1.86 10.89 -3.94
N SER A 31 2.94 11.00 -3.21
CA SER A 31 3.19 12.19 -2.41
C SER A 31 3.90 13.26 -3.25
N ASP A 32 3.53 14.51 -3.01
CA ASP A 32 4.22 15.64 -3.65
C ASP A 32 5.58 15.89 -3.03
N LYS A 33 5.76 15.44 -1.80
CA LYS A 33 7.02 15.63 -1.10
C LYS A 33 7.98 14.50 -1.40
N ASN A 34 9.26 14.82 -1.41
CA ASN A 34 10.30 13.84 -1.64
C ASN A 34 10.99 13.53 -0.32
N ASP A 35 10.34 12.73 0.51
CA ASP A 35 10.85 12.40 1.82
C ASP A 35 10.63 10.90 2.11
N ASN A 36 10.92 10.51 3.35
CA ASN A 36 10.83 9.10 3.73
C ASN A 36 9.42 8.54 3.63
N ILE A 37 8.43 9.39 3.88
CA ILE A 37 7.04 8.95 3.78
C ILE A 37 6.68 8.70 2.32
N ALA A 38 7.18 9.53 1.42
CA ALA A 38 6.97 9.31 -0.01
C ALA A 38 7.55 7.96 -0.44
N SER A 39 8.72 7.64 0.05
CA SER A 39 9.34 6.33 -0.20
C SER A 39 8.47 5.18 0.32
N LEU A 40 7.92 5.35 1.51
CA LEU A 40 7.04 4.34 2.08
C LEU A 40 5.82 4.12 1.21
N ILE A 41 5.23 5.20 0.72
CA ILE A 41 4.05 5.10 -0.13
C ILE A 41 4.37 4.29 -1.38
N VAL A 42 5.48 4.60 -2.02
CA VAL A 42 5.90 3.89 -3.23
C VAL A 42 6.12 2.40 -2.93
N MET A 43 6.83 2.12 -1.86
CA MET A 43 7.14 0.73 -1.50
C MET A 43 5.89 -0.06 -1.15
N ILE A 44 4.99 0.52 -0.39
CA ILE A 44 3.76 -0.16 0.00
C ILE A 44 2.90 -0.43 -1.22
N ASN A 45 2.81 0.54 -2.14
CA ASN A 45 2.06 0.33 -3.37
C ASN A 45 2.67 -0.78 -4.21
N MET A 46 3.99 -0.83 -4.28
CA MET A 46 4.67 -1.89 -5.03
C MET A 46 4.41 -3.26 -4.43
N VAL A 47 4.51 -3.38 -3.12
CA VAL A 47 4.24 -4.64 -2.44
C VAL A 47 2.79 -5.06 -2.66
N ASN A 48 1.88 -4.10 -2.57
CA ASN A 48 0.47 -4.38 -2.77
C ASN A 48 0.19 -4.86 -4.19
N GLU A 49 0.84 -4.26 -5.17
CA GLU A 49 0.68 -4.68 -6.55
C GLU A 49 1.22 -6.08 -6.77
N GLU A 50 2.34 -6.40 -6.12
CA GLU A 50 2.90 -7.74 -6.21
C GLU A 50 1.94 -8.77 -5.61
N ILE A 51 1.34 -8.46 -4.48
CA ILE A 51 0.39 -9.36 -3.85
C ILE A 51 -0.83 -9.54 -4.73
N GLN A 52 -1.35 -8.46 -5.29
CA GLN A 52 -2.49 -8.54 -6.20
C GLN A 52 -2.18 -9.42 -7.40
N SER A 53 -1.05 -9.20 -8.00
CA SER A 53 -0.64 -9.97 -9.18
C SER A 53 -0.50 -11.45 -8.85
N SER A 54 0.13 -11.73 -7.73
CA SER A 54 0.34 -13.11 -7.29
C SER A 54 -0.99 -13.78 -6.95
N PHE A 55 -1.85 -13.06 -6.25
CA PHE A 55 -3.15 -13.57 -5.86
C PHE A 55 -4.02 -13.90 -7.08
N ILE A 56 -4.08 -12.96 -8.01
CA ILE A 56 -4.88 -13.14 -9.21
C ILE A 56 -4.35 -14.31 -10.02
N HIS A 57 -3.03 -14.40 -10.13
CA HIS A 57 -2.40 -15.49 -10.87
C HIS A 57 -2.71 -16.84 -10.23
N GLN A 58 -2.61 -16.93 -8.92
CA GLN A 58 -2.91 -18.16 -8.20
C GLN A 58 -4.39 -18.54 -8.32
N GLY A 59 -5.25 -17.56 -8.20
CA GLY A 59 -6.68 -17.80 -8.36
C GLY A 59 -7.01 -18.33 -9.73
N PHE A 60 -6.35 -17.82 -10.73
CA PHE A 60 -6.55 -18.26 -12.09
C PHE A 60 -6.07 -19.69 -12.29
N VAL A 61 -4.90 -19.99 -11.74
CA VAL A 61 -4.29 -21.31 -11.93
C VAL A 61 -5.03 -22.39 -11.16
N SER A 62 -5.52 -22.04 -9.98
CA SER A 62 -6.15 -23.04 -9.12
C SER A 62 -7.55 -23.41 -9.57
N THR A 63 -8.09 -22.68 -10.49
CA THR A 63 -9.37 -23.05 -11.07
C THR A 63 -9.16 -23.95 -12.26
#